data_c64ba207a2a01fcfd9362bf1687114bc
#
_entry.id   c64ba207a2a01fcfd9362bf1687114bc
#
_cell.length_a   1.000
_cell.length_b   1.000
_cell.length_c   1.000
_cell.angle_alpha   90.00
_cell.angle_beta   90.00
_cell.angle_gamma   90.00
#
_symmetry.space_group_name_H-M   'P 1'
#
loop_
_entity.id
_entity.type
_entity.pdbx_description
1 polymer ?
#
loop_
_entity_poly.entity_id
_entity_poly.type
_entity_poly.pdbx_seq_one_letter_code
_entity_poly.pdbx_strand_id
1 'polypeptide(L)'
;NKTTSRTFWAGIVSSGGSYLSSGISDVMKYADSYTELQNRIRLVTNSQTAMVAATESVFDISLKTNQAVGATAQIYQRFAQNADRLNLSQLQVSELTETVAKSVAISGASAGAAEAALMQFGQALGSAELHGDELNSVIEQTPGLADAIAKGLGTTTGELKNLAKAGQLDIHTVIQALVKARDTVDNDFNKRVKTLSMSFTNLETSITKFSGEANSALGVTQKLATGV
;
A
#
# COMPACT_ATOMS: atom_id res chain seq x y z
N ASN A 1 -7.37 9.36 31.98
CA ASN A 1 -6.36 9.75 32.99
C ASN A 1 -5.35 10.68 32.33
N LYS A 2 -5.59 12.02 32.46
CA LYS A 2 -4.77 13.09 31.85
C LYS A 2 -3.37 13.21 32.49
N THR A 3 -3.10 12.52 33.57
CA THR A 3 -1.85 12.62 34.35
C THR A 3 -0.74 11.73 33.80
N THR A 4 -1.08 10.56 33.26
CA THR A 4 -0.11 9.57 32.75
C THR A 4 0.56 9.99 31.44
N SER A 5 -0.15 10.76 30.60
CA SER A 5 0.44 11.23 29.34
C SER A 5 1.42 12.40 29.55
N ARG A 6 1.16 13.26 30.55
CA ARG A 6 2.06 14.39 30.87
C ARG A 6 3.38 13.95 31.46
N THR A 7 3.38 12.90 32.29
CA THR A 7 4.63 12.34 32.88
C THR A 7 5.45 11.56 31.86
N PHE A 8 4.83 10.91 30.90
CA PHE A 8 5.54 10.21 29.82
C PHE A 8 6.34 11.20 28.95
N TRP A 9 5.72 12.32 28.55
CA TRP A 9 6.38 13.34 27.72
C TRP A 9 7.41 14.16 28.51
N ALA A 10 7.18 14.44 29.81
CA ALA A 10 8.13 15.14 30.64
C ALA A 10 9.42 14.33 30.90
N GLY A 11 9.32 12.99 30.98
CA GLY A 11 10.47 12.09 31.10
C GLY A 11 11.35 12.05 29.84
N ILE A 12 10.74 12.20 28.66
CA ILE A 12 11.47 12.25 27.38
C ILE A 12 12.28 13.56 27.25
N VAL A 13 11.77 14.67 27.74
CA VAL A 13 12.41 16.00 27.59
C VAL A 13 13.56 16.20 28.57
N SER A 14 13.62 15.49 29.71
CA SER A 14 14.58 15.76 30.78
C SER A 14 15.91 15.00 30.75
N SER A 15 16.11 14.03 29.86
CA SER A 15 17.31 13.19 29.84
C SER A 15 18.03 13.17 28.48
N GLY A 16 18.70 14.25 28.12
CA GLY A 16 19.79 14.26 27.14
C GLY A 16 19.42 14.68 25.71
N GLY A 17 19.82 15.88 25.34
CA GLY A 17 19.42 16.62 24.14
C GLY A 17 19.87 16.09 22.76
N SER A 18 20.57 14.95 22.62
CA SER A 18 20.99 14.43 21.33
C SER A 18 20.25 13.17 20.88
N TYR A 19 19.78 12.34 21.81
CA TYR A 19 18.95 11.16 21.48
C TYR A 19 17.47 11.50 21.27
N LEU A 20 17.03 12.65 21.80
CA LEU A 20 15.65 13.12 21.69
C LEU A 20 15.33 13.72 20.31
N SER A 21 16.30 14.35 19.66
CA SER A 21 16.08 14.96 18.34
C SER A 21 15.82 13.90 17.26
N SER A 22 16.48 12.75 17.30
CA SER A 22 16.24 11.65 16.35
C SER A 22 14.90 10.98 16.59
N GLY A 23 14.54 10.69 17.85
CA GLY A 23 13.26 10.05 18.18
C GLY A 23 12.03 10.93 17.85
N ILE A 24 12.10 12.23 18.08
CA ILE A 24 11.03 13.17 17.71
C ILE A 24 10.95 13.29 16.18
N SER A 25 12.07 13.36 15.48
CA SER A 25 12.11 13.40 14.01
C SER A 25 11.46 12.16 13.40
N ASP A 26 11.72 10.98 13.94
CA ASP A 26 11.14 9.73 13.45
C ASP A 26 9.63 9.67 13.70
N VAL A 27 9.16 10.06 14.87
CA VAL A 27 7.70 10.14 15.16
C VAL A 27 7.00 11.14 14.24
N MET A 28 7.62 12.30 13.99
CA MET A 28 7.07 13.28 13.04
C MET A 28 7.00 12.72 11.62
N LYS A 29 8.04 12.03 11.15
CA LYS A 29 8.06 11.38 9.85
C LYS A 29 6.93 10.36 9.69
N TYR A 30 6.65 9.54 10.70
CA TYR A 30 5.55 8.58 10.67
C TYR A 30 4.18 9.26 10.71
N ALA A 31 4.01 10.35 11.47
CA ALA A 31 2.79 11.14 11.48
C ALA A 31 2.54 11.85 10.14
N ASP A 32 3.59 12.34 9.49
CA ASP A 32 3.53 12.93 8.14
C ASP A 32 3.14 11.87 7.09
N SER A 33 3.74 10.68 7.16
CA SER A 33 3.39 9.54 6.28
C SER A 33 1.92 9.13 6.42
N TYR A 34 1.39 9.14 7.65
CA TYR A 34 -0.04 8.89 7.89
C TYR A 34 -0.93 9.99 7.29
N THR A 35 -0.53 11.25 7.47
CA THR A 35 -1.26 12.40 6.91
C THR A 35 -1.24 12.38 5.38
N GLU A 36 -0.11 12.04 4.78
CA GLU A 36 0.01 11.86 3.33
C GLU A 36 -0.91 10.74 2.83
N LEU A 37 -0.93 9.60 3.53
CA LEU A 37 -1.86 8.50 3.23
C LEU A 37 -3.31 9.00 3.26
N GLN A 38 -3.73 9.68 4.33
CA GLN A 38 -5.09 10.19 4.43
C GLN A 38 -5.42 11.19 3.31
N ASN A 39 -4.50 12.06 2.94
CA ASN A 39 -4.68 13.00 1.84
C ASN A 39 -4.87 12.28 0.50
N ARG A 40 -4.10 11.22 0.23
CA ARG A 40 -4.27 10.37 -0.97
C ARG A 40 -5.64 9.70 -1.00
N ILE A 41 -6.06 9.12 0.12
CA ILE A 41 -7.36 8.43 0.23
C ILE A 41 -8.52 9.42 0.12
N ARG A 42 -8.39 10.62 0.70
CA ARG A 42 -9.40 11.68 0.61
C ARG A 42 -9.70 12.09 -0.83
N LEU A 43 -8.70 12.08 -1.71
CA LEU A 43 -8.88 12.44 -3.13
C LEU A 43 -9.75 11.44 -3.91
N VAL A 44 -9.98 10.25 -3.37
CA VAL A 44 -10.70 9.15 -4.04
C VAL A 44 -11.90 8.65 -3.23
N THR A 45 -12.30 9.39 -2.20
CA THR A 45 -13.45 9.09 -1.36
C THR A 45 -14.36 10.31 -1.27
N ASN A 46 -15.67 10.08 -1.18
CA ASN A 46 -16.69 11.12 -1.22
C ASN A 46 -17.31 11.45 0.16
N SER A 47 -16.85 10.79 1.21
CA SER A 47 -17.31 11.02 2.58
C SER A 47 -16.23 10.69 3.61
N GLN A 48 -16.36 11.27 4.81
CA GLN A 48 -15.46 10.98 5.92
C GLN A 48 -15.51 9.49 6.32
N THR A 49 -16.69 8.88 6.31
CA THR A 49 -16.85 7.45 6.63
C THR A 49 -16.14 6.58 5.60
N ALA A 50 -16.29 6.88 4.31
CA ALA A 50 -15.60 6.16 3.24
C ALA A 50 -14.08 6.34 3.34
N MET A 51 -13.60 7.54 3.69
CA MET A 51 -12.17 7.81 3.90
C MET A 51 -11.60 6.98 5.05
N VAL A 52 -12.29 6.93 6.19
CA VAL A 52 -11.85 6.13 7.34
C VAL A 52 -11.80 4.65 6.97
N ALA A 53 -12.86 4.11 6.38
CA ALA A 53 -12.92 2.71 5.97
C ALA A 53 -11.83 2.35 4.95
N ALA A 54 -11.55 3.22 3.99
CA ALA A 54 -10.48 3.02 3.01
C ALA A 54 -9.08 3.08 3.65
N THR A 55 -8.87 4.02 4.58
CA THR A 55 -7.60 4.13 5.34
C THR A 55 -7.33 2.86 6.15
N GLU A 56 -8.33 2.37 6.90
CA GLU A 56 -8.24 1.12 7.64
C GLU A 56 -7.95 -0.06 6.71
N SER A 57 -8.67 -0.16 5.59
CA SER A 57 -8.45 -1.22 4.60
C SER A 57 -7.01 -1.23 4.08
N VAL A 58 -6.41 -0.07 3.78
CA VAL A 58 -5.02 0.01 3.32
C VAL A 58 -4.05 -0.46 4.41
N PHE A 59 -4.25 -0.08 5.68
CA PHE A 59 -3.42 -0.57 6.78
C PHE A 59 -3.56 -2.08 6.96
N ASP A 60 -4.78 -2.62 6.96
CA ASP A 60 -5.03 -4.04 7.12
C ASP A 60 -4.41 -4.87 5.99
N ILE A 61 -4.53 -4.41 4.73
CA ILE A 61 -3.88 -5.03 3.58
C ILE A 61 -2.35 -5.01 3.75
N SER A 62 -1.78 -3.87 4.12
CA SER A 62 -0.33 -3.72 4.32
C SER A 62 0.21 -4.67 5.38
N LEU A 63 -0.45 -4.74 6.54
CA LEU A 63 -0.09 -5.63 7.64
C LEU A 63 -0.24 -7.11 7.25
N LYS A 64 -1.34 -7.47 6.59
CA LYS A 64 -1.63 -8.83 6.14
C LYS A 64 -0.61 -9.33 5.12
N THR A 65 -0.26 -8.47 4.17
CA THR A 65 0.61 -8.82 3.04
C THR A 65 2.08 -8.55 3.30
N ASN A 66 2.41 -7.86 4.40
CA ASN A 66 3.77 -7.39 4.75
C ASN A 66 4.33 -6.45 3.66
N GLN A 67 3.49 -5.60 3.08
CA GLN A 67 3.88 -4.59 2.10
C GLN A 67 3.92 -3.19 2.73
N ALA A 68 4.76 -2.31 2.16
CA ALA A 68 4.83 -0.92 2.59
C ALA A 68 3.47 -0.22 2.42
N VAL A 69 3.04 0.51 3.47
CA VAL A 69 1.73 1.17 3.49
C VAL A 69 1.60 2.23 2.40
N GLY A 70 2.67 2.98 2.11
CA GLY A 70 2.68 3.99 1.05
C GLY A 70 2.44 3.41 -0.34
N ALA A 71 3.10 2.28 -0.66
CA ALA A 71 2.93 1.58 -1.92
C ALA A 71 1.53 0.95 -2.04
N THR A 72 1.03 0.34 -0.97
CA THR A 72 -0.34 -0.20 -0.91
C THR A 72 -1.38 0.90 -1.12
N ALA A 73 -1.20 2.06 -0.49
CA ALA A 73 -2.06 3.23 -0.66
C ALA A 73 -2.08 3.75 -2.09
N GLN A 74 -0.93 3.73 -2.77
CA GLN A 74 -0.85 4.15 -4.17
C GLN A 74 -1.65 3.21 -5.08
N ILE A 75 -1.53 1.90 -4.90
CA ILE A 75 -2.33 0.93 -5.66
C ILE A 75 -3.82 1.12 -5.39
N TYR A 76 -4.21 1.24 -4.12
CA TYR A 76 -5.59 1.54 -3.73
C TYR A 76 -6.12 2.79 -4.44
N GLN A 77 -5.36 3.90 -4.37
CA GLN A 77 -5.72 5.15 -5.02
C GLN A 77 -5.92 4.98 -6.53
N ARG A 78 -5.05 4.24 -7.22
CA ARG A 78 -5.15 4.01 -8.67
C ARG A 78 -6.38 3.20 -9.04
N PHE A 79 -6.72 2.15 -8.30
CA PHE A 79 -7.96 1.42 -8.52
C PHE A 79 -9.19 2.29 -8.22
N ALA A 80 -9.17 3.04 -7.12
CA ALA A 80 -10.27 3.93 -6.74
C ALA A 80 -10.50 5.05 -7.77
N GLN A 81 -9.45 5.66 -8.34
CA GLN A 81 -9.55 6.66 -9.42
C GLN A 81 -10.23 6.12 -10.68
N ASN A 82 -10.12 4.83 -10.93
CA ASN A 82 -10.72 4.17 -12.07
C ASN A 82 -12.03 3.42 -11.73
N ALA A 83 -12.47 3.48 -10.47
CA ALA A 83 -13.57 2.66 -9.97
C ALA A 83 -14.87 2.87 -10.76
N ASP A 84 -15.24 4.12 -11.03
CA ASP A 84 -16.46 4.44 -11.80
C ASP A 84 -16.39 3.89 -13.23
N ARG A 85 -15.26 4.09 -13.91
CA ARG A 85 -15.05 3.59 -15.28
C ARG A 85 -15.09 2.06 -15.35
N LEU A 86 -14.64 1.40 -14.30
CA LEU A 86 -14.52 -0.05 -14.19
C LEU A 86 -15.70 -0.68 -13.46
N ASN A 87 -16.67 0.13 -13.03
CA ASN A 87 -17.83 -0.27 -12.23
C ASN A 87 -17.44 -1.08 -10.99
N LEU A 88 -16.44 -0.59 -10.24
CA LEU A 88 -15.93 -1.21 -9.03
C LEU A 88 -16.51 -0.52 -7.78
N SER A 89 -17.01 -1.31 -6.85
CA SER A 89 -17.34 -0.84 -5.50
C SER A 89 -16.07 -0.61 -4.68
N GLN A 90 -16.17 0.15 -3.59
CA GLN A 90 -15.05 0.36 -2.65
C GLN A 90 -14.50 -0.97 -2.11
N LEU A 91 -15.36 -1.95 -1.86
CA LEU A 91 -14.95 -3.29 -1.44
C LEU A 91 -14.09 -3.97 -2.52
N GLN A 92 -14.52 -3.92 -3.78
CA GLN A 92 -13.75 -4.50 -4.88
C GLN A 92 -12.42 -3.79 -5.11
N VAL A 93 -12.34 -2.48 -4.87
CA VAL A 93 -11.07 -1.74 -4.87
C VAL A 93 -10.12 -2.28 -3.80
N SER A 94 -10.62 -2.52 -2.58
CA SER A 94 -9.83 -3.13 -1.49
C SER A 94 -9.38 -4.55 -1.85
N GLU A 95 -10.26 -5.38 -2.38
CA GLU A 95 -9.98 -6.76 -2.77
C GLU A 95 -8.94 -6.85 -3.88
N LEU A 96 -9.03 -5.99 -4.89
CA LEU A 96 -8.02 -5.91 -5.96
C LEU A 96 -6.66 -5.44 -5.43
N THR A 97 -6.66 -4.45 -4.53
CA THR A 97 -5.44 -3.99 -3.87
C THR A 97 -4.78 -5.12 -3.09
N GLU A 98 -5.57 -5.90 -2.33
CA GLU A 98 -5.08 -7.05 -1.59
C GLU A 98 -4.53 -8.14 -2.53
N THR A 99 -5.23 -8.44 -3.62
CA THR A 99 -4.78 -9.42 -4.61
C THR A 99 -3.44 -9.04 -5.22
N VAL A 100 -3.25 -7.77 -5.61
CA VAL A 100 -1.97 -7.27 -6.12
C VAL A 100 -0.88 -7.35 -5.06
N ALA A 101 -1.14 -6.87 -3.84
CA ALA A 101 -0.17 -6.90 -2.75
C ALA A 101 0.26 -8.34 -2.39
N LYS A 102 -0.68 -9.29 -2.37
CA LYS A 102 -0.38 -10.73 -2.19
C LYS A 102 0.45 -11.30 -3.34
N SER A 103 0.10 -10.97 -4.58
CA SER A 103 0.84 -11.43 -5.77
C SER A 103 2.28 -10.96 -5.76
N VAL A 104 2.53 -9.71 -5.34
CA VAL A 104 3.88 -9.19 -5.16
C VAL A 104 4.60 -9.93 -4.01
N ALA A 105 3.91 -10.15 -2.91
CA ALA A 105 4.46 -10.86 -1.76
C ALA A 105 4.87 -12.32 -2.08
N ILE A 106 4.14 -13.02 -2.95
CA ILE A 106 4.45 -14.38 -3.43
C ILE A 106 5.75 -14.39 -4.24
N SER A 107 6.09 -13.29 -4.90
CA SER A 107 7.31 -13.19 -5.72
C SER A 107 8.61 -13.39 -4.92
N GLY A 108 8.57 -13.30 -3.59
CA GLY A 108 9.75 -13.43 -2.75
C GLY A 108 10.74 -12.25 -2.86
N ALA A 109 10.32 -11.15 -3.45
CA ALA A 109 11.12 -9.94 -3.59
C ALA A 109 11.48 -9.35 -2.21
N SER A 110 12.62 -8.65 -2.14
CA SER A 110 12.94 -7.86 -0.94
C SER A 110 11.88 -6.77 -0.72
N ALA A 111 11.74 -6.25 0.50
CA ALA A 111 10.77 -5.21 0.81
C ALA A 111 10.88 -3.99 -0.13
N GLY A 112 12.11 -3.50 -0.37
CA GLY A 112 12.33 -2.39 -1.30
C GLY A 112 12.00 -2.72 -2.76
N ALA A 113 12.29 -3.93 -3.24
CA ALA A 113 11.93 -4.36 -4.59
C ALA A 113 10.41 -4.52 -4.74
N ALA A 114 9.74 -5.07 -3.72
CA ALA A 114 8.29 -5.18 -3.69
C ALA A 114 7.59 -3.82 -3.70
N GLU A 115 8.10 -2.86 -2.91
CA GLU A 115 7.61 -1.49 -2.89
C GLU A 115 7.76 -0.82 -4.25
N ALA A 116 8.97 -0.89 -4.85
CA ALA A 116 9.22 -0.31 -6.17
C ALA A 116 8.30 -0.91 -7.23
N ALA A 117 8.09 -2.23 -7.21
CA ALA A 117 7.20 -2.90 -8.15
C ALA A 117 5.73 -2.49 -7.99
N LEU A 118 5.25 -2.35 -6.75
CA LEU A 118 3.90 -1.83 -6.49
C LEU A 118 3.74 -0.40 -7.00
N MET A 119 4.76 0.46 -6.79
CA MET A 119 4.74 1.83 -7.29
C MET A 119 4.71 1.88 -8.82
N GLN A 120 5.53 1.09 -9.51
CA GLN A 120 5.55 1.00 -10.97
C GLN A 120 4.24 0.46 -11.52
N PHE A 121 3.69 -0.60 -10.91
CA PHE A 121 2.39 -1.12 -11.30
C PHE A 121 1.28 -0.08 -11.11
N GLY A 122 1.32 0.67 -10.00
CA GLY A 122 0.40 1.78 -9.75
C GLY A 122 0.50 2.89 -10.81
N GLN A 123 1.70 3.20 -11.29
CA GLN A 123 1.90 4.15 -12.39
C GLN A 123 1.31 3.61 -13.71
N ALA A 124 1.57 2.36 -14.03
CA ALA A 124 1.01 1.69 -15.19
C ALA A 124 -0.53 1.65 -15.17
N LEU A 125 -1.14 1.45 -14.00
CA LEU A 125 -2.61 1.55 -13.82
C LEU A 125 -3.15 2.98 -14.06
N GLY A 126 -2.32 4.00 -13.97
CA GLY A 126 -2.68 5.39 -14.24
C GLY A 126 -2.66 5.76 -15.71
N SER A 127 -1.97 5.01 -16.56
CA SER A 127 -2.01 5.12 -18.01
C SER A 127 -3.23 4.36 -18.57
N ALA A 128 -3.76 4.81 -19.69
CA ALA A 128 -4.93 4.14 -20.30
C ALA A 128 -4.56 2.75 -20.86
N GLU A 129 -3.29 2.55 -21.18
CA GLU A 129 -2.73 1.34 -21.78
C GLU A 129 -1.51 0.91 -20.96
N LEU A 130 -1.40 -0.36 -20.67
CA LEU A 130 -0.19 -0.97 -20.13
C LEU A 130 0.82 -1.12 -21.28
N HIS A 131 1.73 -0.17 -21.38
CA HIS A 131 2.79 -0.27 -22.38
C HIS A 131 3.73 -1.43 -22.08
N GLY A 132 4.19 -2.09 -23.14
CA GLY A 132 5.00 -3.30 -23.04
C GLY A 132 6.25 -3.17 -22.15
N ASP A 133 6.87 -2.00 -22.12
CA ASP A 133 8.08 -1.75 -21.34
C ASP A 133 7.78 -1.62 -19.84
N GLU A 134 6.67 -0.97 -19.45
CA GLU A 134 6.24 -0.85 -18.06
C GLU A 134 5.82 -2.22 -17.50
N LEU A 135 5.05 -2.99 -18.28
CA LEU A 135 4.64 -4.31 -17.86
C LEU A 135 5.83 -5.29 -17.85
N ASN A 136 6.79 -5.19 -18.76
CA ASN A 136 8.00 -6.01 -18.71
C ASN A 136 8.80 -5.78 -17.43
N SER A 137 8.94 -4.54 -16.98
CA SER A 137 9.60 -4.22 -15.72
C SER A 137 8.87 -4.85 -14.52
N VAL A 138 7.53 -4.76 -14.49
CA VAL A 138 6.70 -5.40 -13.44
C VAL A 138 6.85 -6.92 -13.48
N ILE A 139 6.82 -7.54 -14.66
CA ILE A 139 6.97 -8.98 -14.86
C ILE A 139 8.32 -9.48 -14.36
N GLU A 140 9.39 -8.74 -14.61
CA GLU A 140 10.75 -9.13 -14.21
C GLU A 140 10.97 -8.99 -12.71
N GLN A 141 10.41 -7.94 -12.10
CA GLN A 141 10.59 -7.66 -10.68
C GLN A 141 9.60 -8.41 -9.79
N THR A 142 8.41 -8.72 -10.30
CA THR A 142 7.34 -9.38 -9.56
C THR A 142 6.72 -10.53 -10.35
N PRO A 143 7.42 -11.65 -10.49
CA PRO A 143 6.92 -12.80 -11.26
C PRO A 143 5.57 -13.33 -10.72
N GLY A 144 5.28 -13.21 -9.43
CA GLY A 144 3.99 -13.60 -8.86
C GLY A 144 2.82 -12.73 -9.34
N LEU A 145 3.03 -11.44 -9.57
CA LEU A 145 2.00 -10.57 -10.15
C LEU A 145 1.79 -10.89 -11.63
N ALA A 146 2.87 -11.13 -12.37
CA ALA A 146 2.80 -11.56 -13.76
C ALA A 146 2.05 -12.90 -13.92
N ASP A 147 2.35 -13.85 -13.04
CA ASP A 147 1.70 -15.16 -13.01
C ASP A 147 0.19 -15.04 -12.68
N ALA A 148 -0.16 -14.18 -11.72
CA ALA A 148 -1.55 -13.91 -11.38
C ALA A 148 -2.33 -13.35 -12.58
N ILE A 149 -1.77 -12.37 -13.28
CA ILE A 149 -2.40 -11.79 -14.48
C ILE A 149 -2.52 -12.85 -15.59
N ALA A 150 -1.45 -13.60 -15.86
CA ALA A 150 -1.45 -14.65 -16.88
C ALA A 150 -2.49 -15.75 -16.59
N LYS A 151 -2.55 -16.25 -15.35
CA LYS A 151 -3.56 -17.22 -14.91
C LYS A 151 -4.96 -16.69 -15.04
N GLY A 152 -5.20 -15.45 -14.68
CA GLY A 152 -6.52 -14.82 -14.81
C GLY A 152 -6.96 -14.64 -16.27
N LEU A 153 -6.01 -14.47 -17.20
CA LEU A 153 -6.25 -14.44 -18.64
C LEU A 153 -6.36 -15.86 -19.26
N GLY A 154 -6.02 -16.91 -18.53
CA GLY A 154 -5.92 -18.27 -19.05
C GLY A 154 -4.76 -18.47 -20.02
N THR A 155 -3.65 -17.75 -19.81
CA THR A 155 -2.47 -17.73 -20.68
C THR A 155 -1.18 -17.99 -19.89
N THR A 156 -0.04 -17.96 -20.55
CA THR A 156 1.29 -18.07 -19.93
C THR A 156 1.92 -16.70 -19.73
N THR A 157 2.88 -16.58 -18.82
CA THR A 157 3.65 -15.33 -18.63
C THR A 157 4.39 -14.91 -19.91
N GLY A 158 4.81 -15.87 -20.75
CA GLY A 158 5.42 -15.58 -22.06
C GLY A 158 4.45 -14.96 -23.05
N GLU A 159 3.24 -15.48 -23.14
CA GLU A 159 2.16 -14.90 -23.96
C GLU A 159 1.69 -13.56 -23.42
N LEU A 160 1.63 -13.39 -22.09
CA LEU A 160 1.33 -12.10 -21.46
C LEU A 160 2.30 -11.02 -21.95
N LYS A 161 3.61 -11.32 -22.04
CA LYS A 161 4.61 -10.41 -22.60
C LYS A 161 4.34 -10.06 -24.06
N ASN A 162 3.91 -11.02 -24.86
CA ASN A 162 3.59 -10.78 -26.27
C ASN A 162 2.33 -9.92 -26.42
N LEU A 163 1.30 -10.16 -25.62
CA LEU A 163 0.08 -9.33 -25.58
C LEU A 163 0.40 -7.88 -25.17
N ALA A 164 1.28 -7.68 -24.18
CA ALA A 164 1.74 -6.37 -23.78
C ALA A 164 2.49 -5.62 -24.88
N LYS A 165 3.42 -6.31 -25.56
CA LYS A 165 4.17 -5.73 -26.70
C LYS A 165 3.26 -5.39 -27.90
N ALA A 166 2.19 -6.14 -28.07
CA ALA A 166 1.21 -5.90 -29.13
C ALA A 166 0.17 -4.81 -28.77
N GLY A 167 0.26 -4.19 -27.56
CA GLY A 167 -0.71 -3.19 -27.10
C GLY A 167 -2.11 -3.77 -26.85
N GLN A 168 -2.21 -5.08 -26.59
CA GLN A 168 -3.47 -5.79 -26.41
C GLN A 168 -3.87 -5.97 -24.93
N LEU A 169 -3.12 -5.35 -24.01
CA LEU A 169 -3.40 -5.36 -22.57
C LEU A 169 -3.84 -3.97 -22.11
N ASP A 170 -5.15 -3.73 -22.18
CA ASP A 170 -5.74 -2.58 -21.54
C ASP A 170 -5.93 -2.84 -20.02
N ILE A 171 -6.12 -1.76 -19.27
CA ILE A 171 -6.29 -1.81 -17.81
C ILE A 171 -7.51 -2.66 -17.39
N HIS A 172 -8.59 -2.62 -18.17
CA HIS A 172 -9.80 -3.39 -17.86
C HIS A 172 -9.54 -4.89 -17.94
N THR A 173 -8.83 -5.33 -18.99
CA THR A 173 -8.40 -6.72 -19.19
C THR A 173 -7.53 -7.20 -18.02
N VAL A 174 -6.57 -6.39 -17.57
CA VAL A 174 -5.71 -6.72 -16.42
C VAL A 174 -6.51 -6.81 -15.11
N ILE A 175 -7.43 -5.89 -14.87
CA ILE A 175 -8.27 -5.93 -13.67
C ILE A 175 -9.16 -7.16 -13.66
N GLN A 176 -9.79 -7.50 -14.78
CA GLN A 176 -10.60 -8.72 -14.90
C GLN A 176 -9.77 -9.99 -14.67
N ALA A 177 -8.53 -10.00 -15.14
CA ALA A 177 -7.60 -11.09 -14.88
C ALA A 177 -7.28 -11.23 -13.39
N LEU A 178 -6.99 -10.13 -12.70
CA LEU A 178 -6.71 -10.11 -11.27
C LEU A 178 -7.92 -10.55 -10.43
N VAL A 179 -9.14 -10.14 -10.81
CA VAL A 179 -10.37 -10.62 -10.17
C VAL A 179 -10.50 -12.14 -10.28
N LYS A 180 -10.27 -12.71 -11.47
CA LYS A 180 -10.31 -14.15 -11.69
C LYS A 180 -9.20 -14.93 -10.99
N ALA A 181 -8.04 -14.31 -10.83
CA ALA A 181 -6.87 -14.94 -10.20
C ALA A 181 -6.94 -14.95 -8.66
N ARG A 182 -7.87 -14.23 -8.03
CA ARG A 182 -7.94 -13.99 -6.59
C ARG A 182 -7.77 -15.27 -5.76
N ASP A 183 -8.60 -16.29 -6.00
CA ASP A 183 -8.59 -17.53 -5.22
C ASP A 183 -7.24 -18.27 -5.35
N THR A 184 -6.66 -18.25 -6.55
CA THR A 184 -5.34 -18.84 -6.79
C THR A 184 -4.25 -18.08 -6.04
N VAL A 185 -4.29 -16.75 -6.08
CA VAL A 185 -3.36 -15.88 -5.35
C VAL A 185 -3.49 -16.10 -3.84
N ASP A 186 -4.70 -16.21 -3.33
CA ASP A 186 -4.96 -16.45 -1.91
C ASP A 186 -4.39 -17.79 -1.45
N ASN A 187 -4.59 -18.85 -2.23
CA ASN A 187 -4.04 -20.17 -1.95
C ASN A 187 -2.50 -20.18 -1.96
N ASP A 188 -1.88 -19.51 -2.93
CA ASP A 188 -0.41 -19.46 -3.04
C ASP A 188 0.19 -18.56 -1.95
N PHE A 189 -0.46 -17.45 -1.60
CA PHE A 189 -0.05 -16.57 -0.52
C PHE A 189 -0.05 -17.29 0.85
N ASN A 190 -1.06 -18.12 1.11
CA ASN A 190 -1.19 -18.84 2.37
C ASN A 190 -0.11 -19.92 2.56
N LYS A 191 0.55 -20.39 1.49
CA LYS A 191 1.71 -21.31 1.55
C LYS A 191 3.01 -20.61 1.94
N ARG A 192 3.05 -19.29 1.93
CA ARG A 192 4.27 -18.49 2.14
C ARG A 192 4.74 -18.53 3.59
N VAL A 193 6.05 -18.61 3.80
CA VAL A 193 6.69 -18.48 5.11
C VAL A 193 7.07 -17.01 5.33
N LYS A 194 6.73 -16.48 6.51
CA LYS A 194 7.09 -15.12 6.90
C LYS A 194 8.58 -15.00 7.21
N THR A 195 9.22 -13.92 6.76
CA THR A 195 10.63 -13.61 7.05
C THR A 195 10.74 -12.51 8.12
N LEU A 196 11.93 -12.33 8.69
CA LEU A 196 12.22 -11.22 9.62
C LEU A 196 12.00 -9.85 8.95
N SER A 197 12.41 -9.69 7.69
CA SER A 197 12.19 -8.44 6.94
C SER A 197 10.71 -8.07 6.86
N MET A 198 9.83 -9.04 6.65
CA MET A 198 8.38 -8.84 6.65
C MET A 198 7.86 -8.36 8.01
N SER A 199 8.46 -8.86 9.10
CA SER A 199 8.11 -8.42 10.46
C SER A 199 8.54 -6.99 10.73
N PHE A 200 9.67 -6.54 10.19
CA PHE A 200 10.10 -5.15 10.26
C PHE A 200 9.18 -4.20 9.47
N THR A 201 8.76 -4.59 8.26
CA THR A 201 7.78 -3.81 7.48
C THR A 201 6.46 -3.66 8.25
N ASN A 202 5.99 -4.72 8.91
CA ASN A 202 4.78 -4.65 9.73
C ASN A 202 4.96 -3.76 10.96
N LEU A 203 6.13 -3.79 11.59
CA LEU A 203 6.44 -2.90 12.71
C LEU A 203 6.40 -1.43 12.27
N GLU A 204 7.02 -1.10 11.14
CA GLU A 204 7.00 0.25 10.57
C GLU A 204 5.56 0.70 10.25
N THR A 205 4.77 -0.15 9.61
CA THR A 205 3.35 0.10 9.32
C THR A 205 2.54 0.35 10.60
N SER A 206 2.77 -0.45 11.64
CA SER A 206 2.10 -0.30 12.94
C SER A 206 2.48 1.00 13.65
N ILE A 207 3.77 1.38 13.60
CA ILE A 207 4.24 2.65 14.16
C ILE A 207 3.63 3.83 13.40
N THR A 208 3.56 3.77 12.07
CA THR A 208 2.93 4.81 11.24
C THR A 208 1.47 4.99 11.62
N LYS A 209 0.70 3.91 11.73
CA LYS A 209 -0.71 3.94 12.15
C LYS A 209 -0.85 4.56 13.53
N PHE A 210 -0.12 4.05 14.52
CA PHE A 210 -0.17 4.54 15.90
C PHE A 210 0.21 6.02 16.01
N SER A 211 1.30 6.45 15.34
CA SER A 211 1.76 7.84 15.37
C SER A 211 0.75 8.80 14.74
N GLY A 212 0.12 8.39 13.64
CA GLY A 212 -0.91 9.16 12.96
C GLY A 212 -2.19 9.29 13.79
N GLU A 213 -2.67 8.20 14.37
CA GLU A 213 -3.85 8.21 15.24
C GLU A 213 -3.61 9.05 16.50
N ALA A 214 -2.44 8.91 17.15
CA ALA A 214 -2.06 9.70 18.30
C ALA A 214 -1.95 11.20 17.94
N ASN A 215 -1.37 11.54 16.79
CA ASN A 215 -1.28 12.91 16.30
C ASN A 215 -2.66 13.49 16.01
N SER A 216 -3.54 12.73 15.37
CA SER A 216 -4.92 13.14 15.09
C SER A 216 -5.72 13.37 16.39
N ALA A 217 -5.51 12.54 17.41
CA ALA A 217 -6.18 12.67 18.72
C ALA A 217 -5.63 13.83 19.56
N LEU A 218 -4.33 14.14 19.48
CA LEU A 218 -3.65 15.12 20.33
C LEU A 218 -3.41 16.46 19.64
N GLY A 219 -3.53 16.54 18.31
CA GLY A 219 -3.27 17.73 17.49
C GLY A 219 -1.82 18.22 17.58
N VAL A 220 -0.85 17.32 17.79
CA VAL A 220 0.54 17.67 18.09
C VAL A 220 1.18 18.47 16.95
N THR A 221 1.05 17.99 15.71
CA THR A 221 1.63 18.70 14.54
C THR A 221 0.97 20.06 14.33
N GLN A 222 -0.34 20.19 14.55
CA GLN A 222 -1.05 21.45 14.41
C GLN A 222 -0.63 22.45 15.48
N LYS A 223 -0.41 22.02 16.73
CA LYS A 223 0.08 22.86 17.81
C LYS A 223 1.53 23.30 17.59
N LEU A 224 2.39 22.41 17.09
CA LEU A 224 3.76 22.77 16.73
C LEU A 224 3.81 23.75 15.55
N ALA A 225 2.95 23.59 14.55
CA ALA A 225 2.88 24.49 13.40
C ALA A 225 2.32 25.89 13.76
N THR A 226 1.47 25.99 14.78
CA THR A 226 0.88 27.26 15.26
C THR A 226 1.66 27.91 16.39
N GLY A 227 2.73 27.30 16.88
CA GLY A 227 3.60 27.84 17.95
C GLY A 227 2.92 27.90 19.33
N VAL A 228 1.90 27.07 19.57
CA VAL A 228 1.13 26.99 20.83
C VAL A 228 1.37 25.67 21.54
#